data_075f547edd98578445012ddb5fd2bf36
#
_entry.id   075f547edd98578445012ddb5fd2bf36
#
_cell.length_a   1.000
_cell.length_b   1.000
_cell.length_c   1.000
_cell.angle_alpha   90.00
_cell.angle_beta   90.00
_cell.angle_gamma   90.00
#
_symmetry.space_group_name_H-M   'P 1'
#
loop_
_entity.id
_entity.type
_entity.pdbx_description
1 polymer ?
#
loop_
_entity_poly.entity_id
_entity_poly.type
_entity_poly.pdbx_seq_one_letter_code
_entity_poly.pdbx_strand_id
1 'polypeptide(L)'
;LVVVGSRKYTSYGKQACEKLIEGLRGYPIIIVSGLALGIDTIAHKTAIENNLMTIAFPGSGIARKNLYPATNANFAETIINSGGALVSEYEPEAKSENHMFPRRNRLMAGIADAVLVIEAEEKSGTAITARLATDYNRTLLAVPGSIFSATSQGTNRLIKMGATPINSSVDILEALGYDMSEEKNNNKTLFEELYIDASDEEKILLELLREPMSRDELIYESELPAHKVSSALSIMEIK
;
A
#
# COMPACT_ATOMS: atom_id res chain seq x y z
N LEU A 1 7.24 -8.00 4.91
CA LEU A 1 6.89 -6.58 4.88
C LEU A 1 5.78 -6.29 5.90
N VAL A 2 6.02 -5.36 6.83
CA VAL A 2 4.97 -4.85 7.72
C VAL A 2 4.27 -3.67 7.04
N VAL A 3 2.93 -3.67 7.01
CA VAL A 3 2.11 -2.57 6.47
C VAL A 3 1.24 -2.02 7.58
N VAL A 4 1.35 -0.73 7.85
CA VAL A 4 0.58 -0.03 8.89
C VAL A 4 0.07 1.32 8.39
N GLY A 5 -0.96 1.83 9.07
CA GLY A 5 -1.48 3.14 8.72
C GLY A 5 -2.65 3.59 9.57
N SER A 6 -3.33 4.62 9.10
CA SER A 6 -4.46 5.24 9.78
C SER A 6 -5.65 4.28 9.94
N ARG A 7 -6.29 4.31 11.11
CA ARG A 7 -7.59 3.67 11.32
C ARG A 7 -8.72 4.44 10.60
N LYS A 8 -8.50 5.73 10.35
CA LYS A 8 -9.37 6.63 9.57
C LYS A 8 -8.66 6.97 8.27
N TYR A 9 -8.62 6.02 7.36
CA TYR A 9 -7.98 6.17 6.06
C TYR A 9 -8.80 7.03 5.10
N THR A 10 -8.13 7.63 4.12
CA THR A 10 -8.76 8.31 3.00
C THR A 10 -8.93 7.36 1.81
N SER A 11 -9.69 7.80 0.79
CA SER A 11 -9.77 7.05 -0.48
C SER A 11 -8.37 6.88 -1.12
N TYR A 12 -7.52 7.91 -1.02
CA TYR A 12 -6.13 7.82 -1.46
C TYR A 12 -5.33 6.75 -0.71
N GLY A 13 -5.39 6.75 0.63
CA GLY A 13 -4.68 5.75 1.43
C GLY A 13 -5.14 4.31 1.15
N LYS A 14 -6.44 4.13 0.92
CA LYS A 14 -6.98 2.83 0.51
C LYS A 14 -6.40 2.41 -0.84
N GLN A 15 -6.52 3.24 -1.87
CA GLN A 15 -6.04 2.95 -3.22
C GLN A 15 -4.53 2.72 -3.25
N ALA A 16 -3.75 3.54 -2.52
CA ALA A 16 -2.32 3.36 -2.41
C ALA A 16 -1.96 2.01 -1.77
N CYS A 17 -2.62 1.63 -0.67
CA CYS A 17 -2.41 0.35 -0.01
C CYS A 17 -2.72 -0.82 -0.93
N GLU A 18 -3.88 -0.78 -1.61
CA GLU A 18 -4.31 -1.82 -2.55
C GLU A 18 -3.33 -1.94 -3.72
N LYS A 19 -3.02 -0.86 -4.42
CA LYS A 19 -2.12 -0.86 -5.58
C LYS A 19 -0.70 -1.33 -5.22
N LEU A 20 -0.16 -0.88 -4.09
CA LEU A 20 1.19 -1.24 -3.67
C LEU A 20 1.30 -2.72 -3.31
N ILE A 21 0.31 -3.29 -2.63
CA ILE A 21 0.32 -4.71 -2.27
C ILE A 21 0.01 -5.60 -3.47
N GLU A 22 -0.90 -5.20 -4.36
CA GLU A 22 -1.21 -5.91 -5.60
C GLU A 22 0.05 -6.13 -6.46
N GLY A 23 0.88 -5.11 -6.60
CA GLY A 23 2.12 -5.20 -7.37
C GLY A 23 3.23 -6.05 -6.73
N LEU A 24 3.01 -6.58 -5.51
CA LEU A 24 3.90 -7.56 -4.88
C LEU A 24 3.53 -9.00 -5.21
N ARG A 25 2.45 -9.21 -5.99
CA ARG A 25 2.01 -10.54 -6.41
C ARG A 25 3.12 -11.27 -7.16
N GLY A 26 3.31 -12.55 -6.82
CA GLY A 26 4.34 -13.39 -7.44
C GLY A 26 5.70 -13.35 -6.74
N TYR A 27 5.91 -12.42 -5.81
CA TYR A 27 7.12 -12.37 -4.99
C TYR A 27 6.91 -13.11 -3.66
N PRO A 28 7.94 -13.75 -3.09
CA PRO A 28 7.86 -14.48 -1.82
C PRO A 28 7.80 -13.50 -0.62
N ILE A 29 6.82 -12.61 -0.63
CA ILE A 29 6.62 -11.58 0.39
C ILE A 29 5.42 -11.95 1.25
N ILE A 30 5.61 -11.88 2.57
CA ILE A 30 4.54 -12.03 3.57
C ILE A 30 4.14 -10.65 4.05
N ILE A 31 2.84 -10.34 3.98
CA ILE A 31 2.28 -9.09 4.52
C ILE A 31 1.99 -9.29 6.01
N VAL A 32 2.56 -8.44 6.83
CA VAL A 32 2.33 -8.44 8.29
C VAL A 32 1.60 -7.16 8.69
N SER A 33 0.55 -7.28 9.49
CA SER A 33 -0.15 -6.12 10.04
C SER A 33 -0.84 -6.43 11.37
N GLY A 34 -1.52 -5.43 11.93
CA GLY A 34 -1.99 -5.47 13.30
C GLY A 34 -3.45 -5.88 13.50
N LEU A 35 -4.16 -6.30 12.47
CA LEU A 35 -5.59 -6.60 12.52
C LEU A 35 -6.49 -5.43 12.98
N ALA A 36 -5.96 -4.20 13.04
CA ALA A 36 -6.73 -3.01 13.38
C ALA A 36 -7.70 -2.62 12.26
N LEU A 37 -8.67 -1.76 12.57
CA LEU A 37 -9.50 -1.13 11.55
C LEU A 37 -8.63 -0.26 10.61
N GLY A 38 -9.12 -0.03 9.40
CA GLY A 38 -8.45 0.85 8.45
C GLY A 38 -7.38 0.15 7.62
N ILE A 39 -6.22 0.77 7.50
CA ILE A 39 -5.13 0.29 6.62
C ILE A 39 -4.71 -1.15 6.94
N ASP A 40 -4.65 -1.54 8.22
CA ASP A 40 -4.28 -2.90 8.61
C ASP A 40 -5.25 -3.94 7.98
N THR A 41 -6.56 -3.67 8.06
CA THR A 41 -7.58 -4.55 7.47
C THR A 41 -7.48 -4.57 5.94
N ILE A 42 -7.25 -3.41 5.31
CA ILE A 42 -7.08 -3.31 3.85
C ILE A 42 -5.85 -4.11 3.43
N ALA A 43 -4.72 -3.96 4.12
CA ALA A 43 -3.48 -4.66 3.81
C ALA A 43 -3.65 -6.19 3.85
N HIS A 44 -4.28 -6.73 4.88
CA HIS A 44 -4.56 -8.16 4.97
C HIS A 44 -5.50 -8.64 3.86
N LYS A 45 -6.58 -7.88 3.59
CA LYS A 45 -7.57 -8.21 2.57
C LYS A 45 -6.94 -8.25 1.19
N THR A 46 -6.20 -7.20 0.82
CA THR A 46 -5.51 -7.13 -0.48
C THR A 46 -4.46 -8.22 -0.63
N ALA A 47 -3.74 -8.56 0.45
CA ALA A 47 -2.80 -9.68 0.42
C ALA A 47 -3.48 -11.00 0.04
N ILE A 48 -4.61 -11.33 0.69
CA ILE A 48 -5.37 -12.55 0.40
C ILE A 48 -5.90 -12.54 -1.04
N GLU A 49 -6.48 -11.43 -1.49
CA GLU A 49 -7.03 -11.27 -2.85
C GLU A 49 -5.96 -11.45 -3.94
N ASN A 50 -4.68 -11.17 -3.60
CA ASN A 50 -3.55 -11.31 -4.52
C ASN A 50 -2.69 -12.55 -4.28
N ASN A 51 -3.19 -13.54 -3.52
CA ASN A 51 -2.49 -14.80 -3.19
C ASN A 51 -1.16 -14.59 -2.45
N LEU A 52 -1.03 -13.49 -1.69
CA LEU A 52 0.07 -13.27 -0.78
C LEU A 52 -0.30 -13.79 0.61
N MET A 53 0.65 -14.47 1.26
CA MET A 53 0.47 -14.86 2.66
C MET A 53 0.40 -13.63 3.56
N THR A 54 -0.44 -13.71 4.60
CA THR A 54 -0.53 -12.61 5.57
C THR A 54 -0.56 -13.12 7.00
N ILE A 55 0.14 -12.39 7.89
CA ILE A 55 0.22 -12.69 9.31
C ILE A 55 -0.31 -11.50 10.10
N ALA A 56 -1.31 -11.75 10.93
CA ALA A 56 -1.88 -10.73 11.79
C ALA A 56 -1.34 -10.85 13.22
N PHE A 57 -0.99 -9.70 13.78
CA PHE A 57 -0.62 -9.58 15.19
C PHE A 57 -1.73 -8.84 15.94
N PRO A 58 -2.69 -9.48 16.61
CA PRO A 58 -3.70 -8.78 17.40
C PRO A 58 -3.09 -8.19 18.68
N GLY A 59 -3.67 -7.10 19.17
CA GLY A 59 -3.32 -6.52 20.48
C GLY A 59 -4.13 -7.17 21.62
N SER A 60 -4.31 -8.48 21.55
CA SER A 60 -5.09 -9.30 22.48
C SER A 60 -4.61 -10.74 22.40
N GLY A 61 -5.20 -11.64 23.19
CA GLY A 61 -5.12 -13.09 22.95
C GLY A 61 -5.79 -13.45 21.63
N ILE A 62 -5.51 -14.68 21.15
CA ILE A 62 -5.97 -15.17 19.83
C ILE A 62 -7.31 -15.90 19.89
N ALA A 63 -7.88 -16.15 21.08
CA ALA A 63 -9.21 -16.74 21.18
C ALA A 63 -10.25 -15.81 20.54
N ARG A 64 -11.10 -16.36 19.66
CA ARG A 64 -12.07 -15.61 18.84
C ARG A 64 -12.85 -14.54 19.63
N LYS A 65 -13.33 -14.88 20.83
CA LYS A 65 -14.11 -13.98 21.69
C LYS A 65 -13.33 -12.78 22.21
N ASN A 66 -12.00 -12.83 22.19
CA ASN A 66 -11.10 -11.82 22.73
C ASN A 66 -10.39 -11.00 21.63
N LEU A 67 -10.54 -11.41 20.35
CA LEU A 67 -9.97 -10.65 19.23
C LEU A 67 -10.51 -9.22 19.18
N TYR A 68 -9.60 -8.29 19.02
CA TYR A 68 -9.94 -6.88 18.92
C TYR A 68 -9.34 -6.25 17.62
N PRO A 69 -10.14 -5.49 16.87
CA PRO A 69 -11.57 -5.20 17.10
C PRO A 69 -12.46 -6.42 16.81
N ALA A 70 -13.55 -6.54 17.56
CA ALA A 70 -14.47 -7.70 17.42
C ALA A 70 -15.07 -7.83 16.02
N THR A 71 -15.20 -6.71 15.29
CA THR A 71 -15.65 -6.69 13.89
C THR A 71 -14.71 -7.45 12.95
N ASN A 72 -13.43 -7.58 13.30
CA ASN A 72 -12.43 -8.30 12.51
C ASN A 72 -12.27 -9.77 12.92
N ALA A 73 -13.08 -10.27 13.88
CA ALA A 73 -12.96 -11.66 14.34
C ALA A 73 -13.25 -12.68 13.21
N ASN A 74 -14.27 -12.44 12.38
CA ASN A 74 -14.54 -13.30 11.21
C ASN A 74 -13.42 -13.18 10.16
N PHE A 75 -12.88 -11.99 9.99
CA PHE A 75 -11.78 -11.75 9.05
C PHE A 75 -10.48 -12.42 9.52
N ALA A 76 -10.23 -12.51 10.81
CA ALA A 76 -9.12 -13.26 11.37
C ALA A 76 -9.18 -14.76 11.00
N GLU A 77 -10.38 -15.35 10.97
CA GLU A 77 -10.57 -16.72 10.48
C GLU A 77 -10.29 -16.84 8.97
N THR A 78 -10.68 -15.83 8.20
CA THR A 78 -10.34 -15.78 6.77
C THR A 78 -8.83 -15.79 6.55
N ILE A 79 -8.07 -15.02 7.34
CA ILE A 79 -6.59 -15.02 7.29
C ILE A 79 -6.05 -16.44 7.50
N ILE A 80 -6.51 -17.14 8.54
CA ILE A 80 -6.06 -18.51 8.84
C ILE A 80 -6.42 -19.47 7.70
N ASN A 81 -7.67 -19.41 7.23
CA ASN A 81 -8.17 -20.29 6.16
C ASN A 81 -7.46 -20.05 4.82
N SER A 82 -6.88 -18.85 4.61
CA SER A 82 -6.07 -18.52 3.43
C SER A 82 -4.59 -18.93 3.56
N GLY A 83 -4.24 -19.71 4.59
CA GLY A 83 -2.86 -20.15 4.84
C GLY A 83 -2.01 -19.16 5.64
N GLY A 84 -2.61 -18.06 6.10
CA GLY A 84 -1.96 -17.09 6.99
C GLY A 84 -1.97 -17.52 8.46
N ALA A 85 -1.62 -16.59 9.35
CA ALA A 85 -1.54 -16.87 10.79
C ALA A 85 -1.96 -15.68 11.66
N LEU A 86 -2.37 -16.00 12.89
CA LEU A 86 -2.49 -15.04 13.99
C LEU A 86 -1.37 -15.31 15.00
N VAL A 87 -0.64 -14.27 15.40
CA VAL A 87 0.46 -14.36 16.33
C VAL A 87 0.27 -13.38 17.48
N SER A 88 0.33 -13.86 18.70
CA SER A 88 0.24 -13.03 19.91
C SER A 88 1.23 -13.51 20.98
N GLU A 89 1.74 -12.58 21.75
CA GLU A 89 2.54 -12.87 22.96
C GLU A 89 1.68 -13.11 24.20
N TYR A 90 0.36 -12.93 24.08
CA TYR A 90 -0.57 -13.06 25.19
C TYR A 90 -1.25 -14.42 25.18
N GLU A 91 -1.65 -14.88 26.38
CA GLU A 91 -2.47 -16.07 26.51
C GLU A 91 -3.73 -15.98 25.62
N PRO A 92 -4.19 -17.08 25.01
CA PRO A 92 -5.31 -17.06 24.07
C PRO A 92 -6.56 -16.35 24.61
N GLU A 93 -6.82 -16.46 25.89
CA GLU A 93 -7.98 -15.91 26.58
C GLU A 93 -7.79 -14.45 27.06
N ALA A 94 -6.62 -13.85 26.86
CA ALA A 94 -6.35 -12.48 27.29
C ALA A 94 -7.22 -11.47 26.53
N LYS A 95 -7.96 -10.64 27.27
CA LYS A 95 -8.70 -9.51 26.70
C LYS A 95 -7.76 -8.38 26.30
N SER A 96 -8.15 -7.62 25.28
CA SER A 96 -7.37 -6.46 24.85
C SER A 96 -7.37 -5.33 25.89
N GLU A 97 -6.20 -4.75 26.12
CA GLU A 97 -5.99 -3.56 26.93
C GLU A 97 -5.19 -2.51 26.13
N ASN A 98 -5.38 -1.23 26.44
CA ASN A 98 -4.78 -0.14 25.67
C ASN A 98 -3.26 -0.24 25.54
N HIS A 99 -2.57 -0.68 26.58
CA HIS A 99 -1.11 -0.83 26.58
C HIS A 99 -0.60 -1.98 25.69
N MET A 100 -1.46 -2.95 25.37
CA MET A 100 -1.10 -4.12 24.56
C MET A 100 -0.84 -3.75 23.10
N PHE A 101 -1.55 -2.74 22.55
CA PHE A 101 -1.39 -2.34 21.16
C PHE A 101 0.01 -1.76 20.85
N PRO A 102 0.52 -0.78 21.61
CA PRO A 102 1.89 -0.31 21.42
C PRO A 102 2.93 -1.41 21.66
N ARG A 103 2.71 -2.26 22.65
CA ARG A 103 3.62 -3.36 22.99
C ARG A 103 3.69 -4.39 21.86
N ARG A 104 2.55 -4.74 21.25
CA ARG A 104 2.49 -5.64 20.12
C ARG A 104 3.28 -5.11 18.91
N ASN A 105 3.30 -3.79 18.67
CA ASN A 105 3.95 -3.20 17.51
C ASN A 105 5.46 -3.53 17.44
N ARG A 106 6.11 -3.78 18.58
CA ARG A 106 7.50 -4.22 18.62
C ARG A 106 7.71 -5.59 17.97
N LEU A 107 6.72 -6.48 18.07
CA LEU A 107 6.80 -7.81 17.45
C LEU A 107 6.74 -7.69 15.94
N MET A 108 5.83 -6.86 15.42
CA MET A 108 5.74 -6.59 13.99
C MET A 108 7.03 -5.97 13.46
N ALA A 109 7.52 -4.91 14.12
CA ALA A 109 8.78 -4.27 13.71
C ALA A 109 9.97 -5.24 13.82
N GLY A 110 10.00 -6.10 14.84
CA GLY A 110 11.08 -7.07 15.06
C GLY A 110 11.19 -8.13 13.98
N ILE A 111 10.06 -8.63 13.45
CA ILE A 111 10.03 -9.66 12.40
C ILE A 111 10.17 -9.07 10.99
N ALA A 112 10.02 -7.76 10.84
CA ALA A 112 10.02 -7.12 9.54
C ALA A 112 11.41 -6.98 8.93
N ASP A 113 11.51 -7.11 7.61
CA ASP A 113 12.64 -6.59 6.83
C ASP A 113 12.42 -5.10 6.54
N ALA A 114 11.19 -4.72 6.23
CA ALA A 114 10.78 -3.34 6.05
C ALA A 114 9.41 -3.06 6.66
N VAL A 115 9.19 -1.80 7.06
CA VAL A 115 7.91 -1.28 7.57
C VAL A 115 7.41 -0.19 6.64
N LEU A 116 6.26 -0.42 6.00
CA LEU A 116 5.56 0.52 5.12
C LEU A 116 4.46 1.24 5.87
N VAL A 117 4.51 2.56 5.86
CA VAL A 117 3.49 3.45 6.41
C VAL A 117 2.69 4.08 5.27
N ILE A 118 1.41 3.73 5.16
CA ILE A 118 0.52 4.22 4.08
C ILE A 118 -0.01 5.62 4.38
N GLU A 119 -0.61 5.80 5.54
CA GLU A 119 -1.12 7.08 6.03
C GLU A 119 -0.91 7.18 7.54
N ALA A 120 -0.54 8.36 8.02
CA ALA A 120 -0.41 8.63 9.44
C ALA A 120 -0.66 10.10 9.74
N GLU A 121 -1.48 10.39 10.74
CA GLU A 121 -1.50 11.70 11.38
C GLU A 121 -0.21 11.92 12.20
N GLU A 122 0.17 13.16 12.45
CA GLU A 122 1.41 13.48 13.16
C GLU A 122 1.51 12.81 14.55
N LYS A 123 0.39 12.72 15.27
CA LYS A 123 0.30 12.06 16.59
C LYS A 123 -0.53 10.79 16.46
N SER A 124 0.01 9.74 15.83
CA SER A 124 -0.69 8.47 15.65
C SER A 124 0.07 7.29 16.25
N GLY A 125 -0.65 6.20 16.52
CA GLY A 125 -0.04 4.93 16.95
C GLY A 125 0.94 4.36 15.91
N THR A 126 0.77 4.73 14.64
CA THR A 126 1.67 4.37 13.54
C THR A 126 3.08 4.93 13.74
N ALA A 127 3.19 6.13 14.33
CA ALA A 127 4.49 6.73 14.66
C ALA A 127 5.31 5.87 15.64
N ILE A 128 4.64 5.10 16.51
CA ILE A 128 5.32 4.17 17.43
C ILE A 128 5.94 3.03 16.63
N THR A 129 5.23 2.45 15.68
CA THR A 129 5.75 1.37 14.82
C THR A 129 6.91 1.86 13.96
N ALA A 130 6.80 3.07 13.38
CA ALA A 130 7.87 3.68 12.61
C ALA A 130 9.14 3.91 13.45
N ARG A 131 9.00 4.40 14.68
CA ARG A 131 10.13 4.55 15.60
C ARG A 131 10.76 3.21 15.92
N LEU A 132 9.96 2.19 16.24
CA LEU A 132 10.46 0.84 16.53
C LEU A 132 11.20 0.22 15.34
N ALA A 133 10.74 0.49 14.10
CA ALA A 133 11.46 0.08 12.90
C ALA A 133 12.87 0.67 12.86
N THR A 134 13.01 1.97 13.14
CA THR A 134 14.30 2.64 13.23
C THR A 134 15.16 2.08 14.38
N ASP A 135 14.57 1.91 15.57
CA ASP A 135 15.27 1.37 16.75
C ASP A 135 15.80 -0.06 16.49
N TYR A 136 15.12 -0.84 15.66
CA TYR A 136 15.49 -2.21 15.28
C TYR A 136 16.30 -2.30 13.97
N ASN A 137 16.73 -1.16 13.44
CA ASN A 137 17.46 -1.07 12.17
C ASN A 137 16.73 -1.76 11.00
N ARG A 138 15.40 -1.52 10.91
CA ARG A 138 14.56 -1.99 9.81
C ARG A 138 14.35 -0.88 8.81
N THR A 139 14.28 -1.23 7.54
CA THR A 139 13.99 -0.27 6.47
C THR A 139 12.62 0.36 6.69
N LEU A 140 12.58 1.69 6.79
CA LEU A 140 11.35 2.43 6.96
C LEU A 140 10.92 3.05 5.62
N LEU A 141 9.71 2.71 5.19
CA LEU A 141 9.10 3.11 3.94
C LEU A 141 7.85 3.95 4.25
N ALA A 142 7.62 5.01 3.50
CA ALA A 142 6.46 5.87 3.71
C ALA A 142 5.86 6.35 2.38
N VAL A 143 4.53 6.27 2.27
CA VAL A 143 3.82 6.78 1.10
C VAL A 143 3.71 8.31 1.21
N PRO A 144 4.23 9.07 0.25
CA PRO A 144 4.07 10.52 0.22
C PRO A 144 2.59 10.87 0.02
N GLY A 145 2.19 12.04 0.48
CA GLY A 145 0.81 12.49 0.29
C GLY A 145 0.71 14.02 0.32
N SER A 146 -0.48 14.52 0.07
CA SER A 146 -0.74 15.95 0.00
C SER A 146 -0.33 16.67 1.29
N ILE A 147 0.38 17.79 1.17
CA ILE A 147 0.73 18.66 2.30
C ILE A 147 -0.50 19.27 2.99
N PHE A 148 -1.66 19.26 2.33
CA PHE A 148 -2.94 19.74 2.87
C PHE A 148 -3.72 18.66 3.63
N SER A 149 -3.31 17.39 3.53
CA SER A 149 -3.98 16.27 4.19
C SER A 149 -3.39 16.01 5.58
N ALA A 150 -4.23 16.02 6.61
CA ALA A 150 -3.81 15.67 7.96
C ALA A 150 -3.27 14.22 8.08
N THR A 151 -3.82 13.29 7.29
CA THR A 151 -3.39 11.88 7.27
C THR A 151 -2.05 11.65 6.55
N SER A 152 -1.54 12.66 5.82
CA SER A 152 -0.23 12.61 5.16
C SER A 152 0.86 13.32 5.95
N GLN A 153 0.53 14.09 6.99
CA GLN A 153 1.52 14.83 7.77
C GLN A 153 2.55 13.91 8.43
N GLY A 154 2.08 12.78 8.97
CA GLY A 154 2.96 11.80 9.60
C GLY A 154 3.91 11.13 8.61
N THR A 155 3.41 10.67 7.45
CA THR A 155 4.24 10.03 6.43
C THR A 155 5.24 11.00 5.81
N ASN A 156 4.82 12.23 5.47
CA ASN A 156 5.71 13.27 4.97
C ASN A 156 6.80 13.63 5.99
N ARG A 157 6.48 13.64 7.29
CA ARG A 157 7.45 13.82 8.36
C ARG A 157 8.45 12.65 8.42
N LEU A 158 7.99 11.40 8.29
CA LEU A 158 8.87 10.23 8.27
C LEU A 158 9.85 10.30 7.09
N ILE A 159 9.39 10.70 5.90
CA ILE A 159 10.23 10.92 4.73
C ILE A 159 11.30 11.99 5.01
N LYS A 160 10.89 13.11 5.61
CA LYS A 160 11.85 14.17 6.03
C LYS A 160 12.88 13.66 7.05
N MET A 161 12.54 12.63 7.83
CA MET A 161 13.44 12.01 8.81
C MET A 161 14.27 10.85 8.23
N GLY A 162 14.19 10.58 6.92
CA GLY A 162 15.01 9.58 6.24
C GLY A 162 14.27 8.29 5.87
N ALA A 163 12.94 8.20 6.03
CA ALA A 163 12.19 7.10 5.47
C ALA A 163 12.20 7.17 3.93
N THR A 164 12.34 6.03 3.27
CA THR A 164 12.30 5.95 1.81
C THR A 164 10.89 6.26 1.30
N PRO A 165 10.71 7.24 0.41
CA PRO A 165 9.41 7.50 -0.19
C PRO A 165 9.04 6.39 -1.16
N ILE A 166 7.78 5.94 -1.11
CA ILE A 166 7.24 4.86 -1.93
C ILE A 166 6.14 5.40 -2.84
N ASN A 167 6.36 5.31 -4.14
CA ASN A 167 5.41 5.72 -5.17
C ASN A 167 4.86 4.50 -5.95
N SER A 168 5.59 3.38 -5.91
CA SER A 168 5.25 2.16 -6.63
C SER A 168 5.63 0.90 -5.85
N SER A 169 5.12 -0.25 -6.28
CA SER A 169 5.51 -1.56 -5.74
C SER A 169 6.98 -1.88 -6.04
N VAL A 170 7.51 -1.35 -7.16
CA VAL A 170 8.92 -1.49 -7.54
C VAL A 170 9.83 -0.87 -6.47
N ASP A 171 9.47 0.29 -5.93
CA ASP A 171 10.25 0.94 -4.86
C ASP A 171 10.31 0.05 -3.60
N ILE A 172 9.22 -0.68 -3.30
CA ILE A 172 9.18 -1.63 -2.18
C ILE A 172 10.10 -2.82 -2.44
N LEU A 173 10.04 -3.38 -3.67
CA LEU A 173 10.86 -4.52 -4.07
C LEU A 173 12.35 -4.16 -4.03
N GLU A 174 12.73 -3.01 -4.57
CA GLU A 174 14.12 -2.50 -4.49
C GLU A 174 14.57 -2.33 -3.04
N ALA A 175 13.73 -1.75 -2.19
CA ALA A 175 14.03 -1.57 -0.77
C ALA A 175 14.18 -2.90 -0.01
N LEU A 176 13.55 -3.97 -0.50
CA LEU A 176 13.68 -5.35 0.01
C LEU A 176 14.85 -6.12 -0.63
N GLY A 177 15.60 -5.49 -1.56
CA GLY A 177 16.79 -6.07 -2.18
C GLY A 177 16.52 -6.91 -3.44
N TYR A 178 15.33 -6.80 -4.04
CA TYR A 178 15.07 -7.41 -5.34
C TYR A 178 15.68 -6.57 -6.46
N ASP A 179 16.30 -7.22 -7.43
CA ASP A 179 16.80 -6.53 -8.64
C ASP A 179 15.63 -6.30 -9.63
N MET A 180 15.25 -5.04 -9.78
CA MET A 180 14.14 -4.63 -10.63
C MET A 180 14.60 -4.02 -11.97
N SER A 181 15.87 -4.22 -12.34
CA SER A 181 16.45 -3.64 -13.57
C SER A 181 15.75 -4.11 -14.84
N GLU A 182 15.31 -5.37 -14.89
CA GLU A 182 14.59 -5.93 -16.05
C GLU A 182 13.14 -5.44 -16.15
N GLU A 183 12.44 -5.26 -15.03
CA GLU A 183 11.05 -4.76 -15.06
C GLU A 183 10.97 -3.28 -15.42
N LYS A 184 11.95 -2.48 -15.02
CA LYS A 184 12.04 -1.07 -15.47
C LYS A 184 12.22 -0.97 -16.98
N ASN A 185 12.95 -1.91 -17.59
CA ASN A 185 13.11 -2.01 -19.03
C ASN A 185 11.82 -2.48 -19.72
N ASN A 186 11.11 -3.47 -19.15
CA ASN A 186 9.85 -3.97 -19.71
C ASN A 186 8.72 -2.91 -19.68
N ASN A 187 8.61 -2.11 -18.63
CA ASN A 187 7.64 -1.01 -18.62
C ASN A 187 7.97 0.09 -19.64
N LYS A 188 9.25 0.31 -19.90
CA LYS A 188 9.69 1.19 -21.01
C LYS A 188 9.31 0.61 -22.37
N THR A 189 9.52 -0.69 -22.55
CA THR A 189 9.22 -1.41 -23.79
C THR A 189 7.71 -1.44 -24.07
N LEU A 190 6.85 -1.62 -23.05
CA LEU A 190 5.38 -1.61 -23.22
C LEU A 190 4.87 -0.22 -23.66
N PHE A 191 5.43 0.84 -23.10
CA PHE A 191 5.10 2.21 -23.52
C PHE A 191 5.61 2.51 -24.93
N GLU A 192 6.80 2.00 -25.27
CA GLU A 192 7.39 2.11 -26.60
C GLU A 192 6.59 1.28 -27.62
N GLU A 193 6.12 0.09 -27.28
CA GLU A 193 5.27 -0.74 -28.16
C GLU A 193 3.91 -0.08 -28.41
N LEU A 194 3.24 0.45 -27.37
CA LEU A 194 2.00 1.22 -27.51
C LEU A 194 2.21 2.47 -28.39
N TYR A 195 3.40 3.09 -28.30
CA TYR A 195 3.74 4.28 -29.07
C TYR A 195 4.03 3.96 -30.55
N ILE A 196 4.56 2.76 -30.85
CA ILE A 196 4.86 2.32 -32.21
C ILE A 196 3.58 2.06 -33.02
N ASP A 197 2.56 1.47 -32.39
CA ASP A 197 1.28 1.12 -33.04
C ASP A 197 0.20 2.23 -32.94
N ALA A 198 0.55 3.38 -32.37
CA ALA A 198 -0.36 4.49 -32.19
C ALA A 198 -0.41 5.40 -33.43
N SER A 199 -1.61 5.86 -33.79
CA SER A 199 -1.79 6.93 -34.77
C SER A 199 -1.20 8.25 -34.30
N ASP A 200 -1.03 9.22 -35.17
CA ASP A 200 -0.47 10.52 -34.78
C ASP A 200 -1.35 11.23 -33.76
N GLU A 201 -2.68 11.09 -33.84
CA GLU A 201 -3.62 11.61 -32.85
C GLU A 201 -3.49 10.88 -31.52
N GLU A 202 -3.36 9.54 -31.52
CA GLU A 202 -3.16 8.74 -30.30
C GLU A 202 -1.83 9.09 -29.60
N LYS A 203 -0.76 9.37 -30.36
CA LYS A 203 0.54 9.79 -29.81
C LYS A 203 0.45 11.11 -29.06
N ILE A 204 -0.25 12.10 -29.64
CA ILE A 204 -0.47 13.38 -28.97
C ILE A 204 -1.22 13.19 -27.66
N LEU A 205 -2.27 12.34 -27.66
CA LEU A 205 -3.05 12.07 -26.45
C LEU A 205 -2.25 11.28 -25.40
N LEU A 206 -1.42 10.31 -25.82
CA LEU A 206 -0.56 9.55 -24.90
C LEU A 206 0.47 10.44 -24.20
N GLU A 207 1.00 11.45 -24.87
CA GLU A 207 1.92 12.40 -24.25
C GLU A 207 1.23 13.31 -23.23
N LEU A 208 0.01 13.74 -23.49
CA LEU A 208 -0.77 14.57 -22.58
C LEU A 208 -1.30 13.77 -21.38
N LEU A 209 -1.70 12.52 -21.57
CA LEU A 209 -2.24 11.63 -20.54
C LEU A 209 -1.17 11.06 -19.57
N ARG A 210 0.07 11.55 -19.63
CA ARG A 210 1.06 11.27 -18.56
C ARG A 210 0.58 11.77 -17.20
N GLU A 211 -0.29 12.78 -17.19
CA GLU A 211 -1.01 13.22 -16.00
C GLU A 211 -2.52 13.06 -16.23
N PRO A 212 -3.29 12.73 -15.17
CA PRO A 212 -4.74 12.62 -15.29
C PRO A 212 -5.36 13.94 -15.74
N MET A 213 -6.03 13.91 -16.89
CA MET A 213 -6.72 15.07 -17.47
C MET A 213 -8.19 14.76 -17.71
N SER A 214 -9.04 15.78 -17.60
CA SER A 214 -10.42 15.68 -18.06
C SER A 214 -10.47 15.70 -19.60
N ARG A 215 -11.58 15.18 -20.15
CA ARG A 215 -11.77 15.18 -21.62
C ARG A 215 -11.76 16.57 -22.23
N ASP A 216 -12.28 17.56 -21.54
CA ASP A 216 -12.32 18.94 -22.01
C ASP A 216 -10.92 19.55 -22.01
N GLU A 217 -10.10 19.27 -21.00
CA GLU A 217 -8.69 19.66 -20.95
C GLU A 217 -7.89 18.99 -22.07
N LEU A 218 -8.11 17.69 -22.35
CA LEU A 218 -7.46 16.98 -23.45
C LEU A 218 -7.81 17.57 -24.82
N ILE A 219 -9.08 17.98 -25.05
CA ILE A 219 -9.49 18.64 -26.29
C ILE A 219 -8.79 19.99 -26.41
N TYR A 220 -8.67 20.73 -25.32
CA TYR A 220 -8.02 22.04 -25.32
C TYR A 220 -6.51 21.94 -25.56
N GLU A 221 -5.82 21.09 -24.79
CA GLU A 221 -4.35 20.95 -24.83
C GLU A 221 -3.85 20.23 -26.11
N SER A 222 -4.63 19.29 -26.65
CA SER A 222 -4.26 18.57 -27.87
C SER A 222 -4.41 19.38 -29.14
N GLU A 223 -5.12 20.51 -29.11
CA GLU A 223 -5.53 21.30 -30.28
C GLU A 223 -6.28 20.45 -31.36
N LEU A 224 -6.73 19.25 -31.01
CA LEU A 224 -7.47 18.36 -31.92
C LEU A 224 -8.98 18.63 -31.84
N PRO A 225 -9.71 18.46 -32.95
CA PRO A 225 -11.16 18.52 -32.93
C PRO A 225 -11.77 17.50 -31.95
N ALA A 226 -12.79 17.87 -31.20
CA ALA A 226 -13.40 17.04 -30.16
C ALA A 226 -13.82 15.63 -30.63
N HIS A 227 -14.26 15.49 -31.88
CA HIS A 227 -14.62 14.19 -32.46
C HIS A 227 -13.39 13.28 -32.64
N LYS A 228 -12.21 13.84 -33.00
CA LYS A 228 -10.95 13.08 -33.15
C LYS A 228 -10.44 12.59 -31.79
N VAL A 229 -10.44 13.46 -30.78
CA VAL A 229 -10.09 13.10 -29.41
C VAL A 229 -10.98 11.96 -28.92
N SER A 230 -12.30 12.07 -29.16
CA SER A 230 -13.27 11.03 -28.76
C SER A 230 -13.02 9.69 -29.43
N SER A 231 -12.77 9.72 -30.74
CA SER A 231 -12.51 8.50 -31.52
C SER A 231 -11.19 7.85 -31.10
N ALA A 232 -10.14 8.64 -30.91
CA ALA A 232 -8.84 8.14 -30.48
C ALA A 232 -8.90 7.52 -29.07
N LEU A 233 -9.55 8.18 -28.09
CA LEU A 233 -9.77 7.61 -26.76
C LEU A 233 -10.52 6.29 -26.81
N SER A 234 -11.60 6.19 -27.59
CA SER A 234 -12.36 4.93 -27.72
C SER A 234 -11.53 3.79 -28.33
N ILE A 235 -10.64 4.10 -29.26
CA ILE A 235 -9.72 3.11 -29.84
C ILE A 235 -8.67 2.68 -28.82
N MET A 236 -8.11 3.62 -28.05
CA MET A 236 -7.14 3.34 -27.01
C MET A 236 -7.71 2.50 -25.84
N GLU A 237 -9.02 2.60 -25.56
CA GLU A 237 -9.71 1.76 -24.56
C GLU A 237 -9.90 0.30 -25.03
N ILE A 238 -9.84 0.04 -26.33
CA ILE A 238 -10.07 -1.28 -26.93
C ILE A 238 -8.74 -2.01 -27.20
N LYS A 239 -7.65 -1.29 -27.37
CA LYS A 239 -6.29 -1.82 -27.52
C LYS A 239 -5.70 -2.24 -26.17
#